data_b6d29588b83dc2b3568beb36e93ac80c
#
_entry.id   b6d29588b83dc2b3568beb36e93ac80c
#
_cell.length_a   1.000
_cell.length_b   1.000
_cell.length_c   1.000
_cell.angle_alpha   90.00
_cell.angle_beta   90.00
_cell.angle_gamma   90.00
#
_symmetry.space_group_name_H-M   'P 1'
#
loop_
_entity.id
_entity.type
_entity.pdbx_description
1 polymer ?
#
loop_
_entity_poly.entity_id
_entity_poly.type
_entity_poly.pdbx_seq_one_letter_code
_entity_poly.pdbx_strand_id
1 'polypeptide(L)'
;MISFQLFEQVSGRKIRQVEASFRANKLALDLLDQYVNLPAASNAHYRNDAIYSGLLYLSLNNTYAETAMEDLRIKHHIEVPSGTEFLYRVKKLFGIQKNQKDLDYFERARIQREIWEKLTAVNDALVSIAVKSGLFKKPVICAVDYTKIPYYGAFNSNIVRSEHDRGTELFYEYASISVVENGRRICVYSVQITLLSEEKHEILKRLIAQAMARGIKIEILLVDRAFFTVDCINTLKEMKVKFIMPCVGNERVAAAIDTLGKTGKIANFPIHNIQHDEATFTMVVVRNDRKKLMGFAANISGWSVQYLVRRIPKEYRKRWSIETTFRKMKEIVGMTTSSLPELRLIYFLLAMILYNVWQVMNYCFLASSLLRVYSNSRISVTIPAMVRFFVNYLSQIQTHIAEPLAIV
;
A
#
# COMPACT_ATOMS: atom_id res chain seq x y z
N MET A 1 29.24 -9.74 11.46
CA MET A 1 28.79 -9.28 12.81
C MET A 1 29.37 -7.89 13.01
N ILE A 2 28.63 -6.84 12.60
CA ILE A 2 29.10 -5.44 12.69
C ILE A 2 29.03 -5.04 14.15
N SER A 3 30.16 -4.63 14.73
CA SER A 3 30.28 -4.34 16.16
C SER A 3 29.41 -3.15 16.55
N PHE A 4 28.49 -3.38 17.46
CA PHE A 4 27.54 -2.42 18.04
C PHE A 4 28.19 -1.38 18.97
N GLN A 5 29.51 -1.33 19.10
CA GLN A 5 30.22 -0.55 20.12
C GLN A 5 30.33 0.96 19.87
N LEU A 6 29.96 1.46 18.69
CA LEU A 6 30.15 2.88 18.34
C LEU A 6 29.00 3.81 18.77
N PHE A 7 27.94 3.31 19.40
CA PHE A 7 26.71 4.08 19.60
C PHE A 7 26.31 4.35 21.06
N GLU A 8 27.14 4.05 22.04
CA GLU A 8 26.76 4.15 23.46
C GLU A 8 26.69 5.57 24.06
N GLN A 9 27.14 6.61 23.37
CA GLN A 9 27.26 7.96 23.95
C GLN A 9 26.22 8.99 23.49
N VAL A 10 25.28 8.67 22.61
CA VAL A 10 24.23 9.61 22.19
C VAL A 10 22.92 9.30 22.92
N SER A 11 22.16 10.33 23.32
CA SER A 11 20.90 10.16 24.09
C SER A 11 20.06 8.98 23.54
N GLY A 12 19.72 8.00 24.38
CA GLY A 12 19.12 6.71 24.00
C GLY A 12 17.90 6.74 23.06
N ARG A 13 17.24 7.91 22.91
CA ARG A 13 16.11 8.10 21.98
C ARG A 13 16.56 8.32 20.53
N LYS A 14 17.62 9.11 20.29
CA LYS A 14 18.15 9.39 18.95
C LYS A 14 18.82 8.14 18.35
N ILE A 15 19.57 7.41 19.14
CA ILE A 15 20.22 6.17 18.72
C ILE A 15 19.20 5.16 18.20
N ARG A 16 18.09 5.00 18.91
CA ARG A 16 17.04 4.04 18.54
C ARG A 16 16.33 4.39 17.24
N GLN A 17 16.13 5.68 16.94
CA GLN A 17 15.57 6.10 15.64
C GLN A 17 16.55 5.82 14.49
N VAL A 18 17.81 6.06 14.69
CA VAL A 18 18.86 5.75 13.71
C VAL A 18 18.88 4.25 13.44
N GLU A 19 19.02 3.44 14.48
CA GLU A 19 19.04 1.97 14.36
C GLU A 19 17.80 1.42 13.67
N ALA A 20 16.59 1.90 14.04
CA ALA A 20 15.34 1.49 13.40
C ALA A 20 15.30 1.85 11.92
N SER A 21 15.79 3.05 11.57
CA SER A 21 15.83 3.48 10.18
C SER A 21 16.85 2.68 9.36
N PHE A 22 17.99 2.34 9.94
CA PHE A 22 18.98 1.45 9.33
C PHE A 22 18.39 0.07 9.05
N ARG A 23 17.74 -0.54 10.04
CA ARG A 23 17.11 -1.86 9.90
C ARG A 23 15.98 -1.85 8.87
N ALA A 24 15.19 -0.75 8.80
CA ALA A 24 14.14 -0.59 7.80
C ALA A 24 14.73 -0.57 6.38
N ASN A 25 15.78 0.21 6.16
CA ASN A 25 16.43 0.33 4.87
C ASN A 25 17.10 -0.98 4.46
N LYS A 26 17.81 -1.62 5.41
CA LYS A 26 18.41 -2.95 5.19
C LYS A 26 17.34 -3.98 4.83
N LEU A 27 16.24 -4.04 5.56
CA LEU A 27 15.13 -4.96 5.28
C LEU A 27 14.57 -4.74 3.87
N ALA A 28 14.39 -3.49 3.44
CA ALA A 28 13.92 -3.18 2.10
C ALA A 28 14.87 -3.68 1.01
N LEU A 29 16.19 -3.45 1.18
CA LEU A 29 17.21 -3.91 0.24
C LEU A 29 17.32 -5.43 0.20
N ASP A 30 17.40 -6.08 1.36
CA ASP A 30 17.50 -7.55 1.47
C ASP A 30 16.31 -8.24 0.78
N LEU A 31 15.10 -7.71 0.96
CA LEU A 31 13.90 -8.26 0.33
C LEU A 31 13.87 -8.01 -1.19
N LEU A 32 14.29 -6.84 -1.66
CA LEU A 32 14.41 -6.58 -3.09
C LEU A 32 15.44 -7.52 -3.72
N ASP A 33 16.60 -7.69 -3.10
CA ASP A 33 17.64 -8.60 -3.61
C ASP A 33 17.14 -10.06 -3.65
N GLN A 34 16.41 -10.49 -2.63
CA GLN A 34 15.89 -11.85 -2.56
C GLN A 34 14.83 -12.17 -3.61
N TYR A 35 13.90 -11.23 -3.88
CA TYR A 35 12.70 -11.53 -4.69
C TYR A 35 12.72 -10.89 -6.09
N VAL A 36 13.55 -9.87 -6.30
CA VAL A 36 13.63 -9.16 -7.60
C VAL A 36 14.92 -9.53 -8.34
N ASN A 37 15.69 -10.47 -7.81
CA ASN A 37 17.01 -10.85 -8.28
C ASN A 37 17.11 -10.95 -9.81
N LEU A 38 18.13 -10.29 -10.37
CA LEU A 38 18.60 -10.47 -11.72
C LEU A 38 19.96 -11.17 -11.72
N PRO A 39 20.20 -12.06 -12.64
CA PRO A 39 21.57 -12.49 -12.90
C PRO A 39 22.37 -11.24 -13.35
N ALA A 40 23.25 -10.76 -12.49
CA ALA A 40 24.21 -9.75 -12.89
C ALA A 40 25.17 -10.40 -13.90
N ALA A 41 25.40 -9.73 -15.03
CA ALA A 41 26.47 -10.16 -15.94
C ALA A 41 27.81 -10.09 -15.16
N SER A 42 28.67 -11.08 -15.35
CA SER A 42 29.96 -11.18 -14.65
C SER A 42 30.86 -9.95 -14.84
N ASN A 43 30.63 -9.18 -15.90
CA ASN A 43 31.33 -7.94 -16.23
C ASN A 43 30.51 -6.66 -15.89
N ALA A 44 29.46 -6.76 -15.09
CA ALA A 44 28.64 -5.60 -14.75
C ALA A 44 29.43 -4.67 -13.81
N HIS A 45 29.68 -3.45 -14.25
CA HIS A 45 30.36 -2.42 -13.45
C HIS A 45 29.58 -2.07 -12.17
N TYR A 46 28.26 -2.01 -12.25
CA TYR A 46 27.39 -1.76 -11.09
C TYR A 46 26.65 -3.03 -10.68
N ARG A 47 26.66 -3.32 -9.39
CA ARG A 47 25.94 -4.45 -8.79
C ARG A 47 24.45 -4.13 -8.64
N ASN A 48 23.63 -5.16 -8.40
CA ASN A 48 22.18 -5.01 -8.20
C ASN A 48 21.86 -4.14 -6.98
N ASP A 49 22.67 -4.17 -5.92
CA ASP A 49 22.48 -3.33 -4.73
C ASP A 49 22.55 -1.83 -5.05
N ALA A 50 23.38 -1.39 -6.00
CA ALA A 50 23.40 -0.02 -6.48
C ALA A 50 22.07 0.37 -7.18
N ILE A 51 21.49 -0.57 -7.95
CA ILE A 51 20.19 -0.34 -8.62
C ILE A 51 19.06 -0.31 -7.61
N TYR A 52 19.02 -1.26 -6.65
CA TYR A 52 18.00 -1.24 -5.59
C TYR A 52 18.13 0.01 -4.70
N SER A 53 19.36 0.42 -4.38
CA SER A 53 19.60 1.66 -3.63
C SER A 53 19.08 2.88 -4.37
N GLY A 54 19.30 2.94 -5.69
CA GLY A 54 18.74 3.98 -6.54
C GLY A 54 17.21 3.98 -6.56
N LEU A 55 16.58 2.81 -6.67
CA LEU A 55 15.11 2.67 -6.61
C LEU A 55 14.54 3.15 -5.28
N LEU A 56 15.17 2.76 -4.16
CA LEU A 56 14.73 3.18 -2.83
C LEU A 56 14.94 4.68 -2.63
N TYR A 57 16.09 5.23 -3.02
CA TYR A 57 16.39 6.65 -2.89
C TYR A 57 15.42 7.51 -3.71
N LEU A 58 15.22 7.15 -4.99
CA LEU A 58 14.27 7.80 -5.89
C LEU A 58 12.85 7.81 -5.30
N SER A 59 12.42 6.68 -4.77
CA SER A 59 11.09 6.53 -4.19
C SER A 59 10.95 7.34 -2.90
N LEU A 60 11.84 7.14 -1.94
CA LEU A 60 11.83 7.82 -0.64
C LEU A 60 11.87 9.35 -0.76
N ASN A 61 12.58 9.89 -1.76
CA ASN A 61 12.69 11.33 -2.00
C ASN A 61 11.64 11.86 -2.96
N ASN A 62 10.74 11.02 -3.50
CA ASN A 62 9.74 11.42 -4.48
C ASN A 62 10.37 12.26 -5.62
N THR A 63 11.39 11.72 -6.27
CA THR A 63 12.19 12.44 -7.25
C THR A 63 12.34 11.65 -8.56
N TYR A 64 12.97 12.27 -9.56
CA TYR A 64 13.28 11.65 -10.84
C TYR A 64 14.57 10.82 -10.78
N ALA A 65 14.71 9.85 -11.68
CA ALA A 65 15.87 8.97 -11.73
C ALA A 65 17.19 9.72 -11.90
N GLU A 66 17.23 10.72 -12.80
CA GLU A 66 18.45 11.54 -13.03
C GLU A 66 18.84 12.26 -11.76
N THR A 67 17.92 13.01 -11.16
CA THR A 67 18.15 13.73 -9.91
C THR A 67 18.57 12.79 -8.77
N ALA A 68 17.92 11.61 -8.65
CA ALA A 68 18.27 10.64 -7.63
C ALA A 68 19.72 10.13 -7.77
N MET A 69 20.13 9.79 -8.99
CA MET A 69 21.48 9.30 -9.25
C MET A 69 22.54 10.40 -9.09
N GLU A 70 22.23 11.62 -9.52
CA GLU A 70 23.09 12.76 -9.33
C GLU A 70 23.27 13.11 -7.86
N ASP A 71 22.21 13.14 -7.08
CA ASP A 71 22.25 13.35 -5.63
C ASP A 71 23.10 12.29 -4.92
N LEU A 72 22.89 11.02 -5.23
CA LEU A 72 23.67 9.93 -4.65
C LEU A 72 25.15 10.08 -4.98
N ARG A 73 25.51 10.36 -6.24
CA ARG A 73 26.89 10.47 -6.69
C ARG A 73 27.59 11.73 -6.20
N ILE A 74 26.94 12.92 -6.37
CA ILE A 74 27.60 14.21 -6.12
C ILE A 74 27.49 14.62 -4.65
N LYS A 75 26.28 14.54 -4.08
CA LYS A 75 26.07 14.99 -2.69
C LYS A 75 26.52 13.96 -1.64
N HIS A 76 26.42 12.69 -2.00
CA HIS A 76 26.62 11.61 -1.02
C HIS A 76 27.83 10.75 -1.32
N HIS A 77 28.52 11.01 -2.43
CA HIS A 77 29.74 10.30 -2.85
C HIS A 77 29.53 8.77 -2.95
N ILE A 78 28.33 8.35 -3.36
CA ILE A 78 27.96 6.95 -3.51
C ILE A 78 28.12 6.56 -4.98
N GLU A 79 28.81 5.45 -5.22
CA GLU A 79 29.04 4.95 -6.57
C GLU A 79 27.77 4.32 -7.13
N VAL A 80 27.12 5.04 -8.05
CA VAL A 80 25.89 4.64 -8.75
C VAL A 80 25.97 5.02 -10.23
N PRO A 81 25.22 4.33 -11.11
CA PRO A 81 25.17 4.68 -12.54
C PRO A 81 24.57 6.08 -12.77
N SER A 82 24.68 6.61 -13.99
CA SER A 82 23.89 7.77 -14.42
C SER A 82 22.40 7.43 -14.40
N GLY A 83 21.53 8.44 -14.37
CA GLY A 83 20.09 8.23 -14.40
C GLY A 83 19.61 7.46 -15.63
N THR A 84 20.23 7.69 -16.79
CA THR A 84 19.93 6.97 -18.03
C THR A 84 20.32 5.49 -17.94
N GLU A 85 21.54 5.18 -17.47
CA GLU A 85 22.01 3.81 -17.28
C GLU A 85 21.19 3.10 -16.18
N PHE A 86 20.89 3.81 -15.10
CA PHE A 86 20.01 3.31 -14.04
C PHE A 86 18.64 2.89 -14.59
N LEU A 87 17.96 3.76 -15.36
CA LEU A 87 16.67 3.43 -15.96
C LEU A 87 16.78 2.27 -16.97
N TYR A 88 17.88 2.20 -17.72
CA TYR A 88 18.13 1.07 -18.61
C TYR A 88 18.24 -0.24 -17.81
N ARG A 89 18.99 -0.23 -16.72
CA ARG A 89 19.12 -1.38 -15.82
C ARG A 89 17.80 -1.77 -15.15
N VAL A 90 17.03 -0.79 -14.66
CA VAL A 90 15.69 -1.04 -14.09
C VAL A 90 14.78 -1.68 -15.13
N LYS A 91 14.76 -1.17 -16.37
CA LYS A 91 13.99 -1.78 -17.46
C LYS A 91 14.42 -3.23 -17.70
N LYS A 92 15.71 -3.48 -17.82
CA LYS A 92 16.26 -4.83 -17.99
C LYS A 92 15.91 -5.77 -16.84
N LEU A 93 15.94 -5.26 -15.57
CA LEU A 93 15.58 -5.97 -14.35
C LEU A 93 14.15 -6.53 -14.40
N PHE A 94 13.26 -5.78 -14.99
CA PHE A 94 11.85 -6.14 -15.09
C PHE A 94 11.42 -6.61 -16.48
N GLY A 95 12.36 -6.95 -17.35
CA GLY A 95 12.06 -7.47 -18.70
C GLY A 95 11.44 -6.45 -19.65
N ILE A 96 11.56 -5.14 -19.32
CA ILE A 96 11.02 -4.06 -20.15
C ILE A 96 11.97 -3.81 -21.31
N GLN A 97 11.56 -4.13 -22.53
CA GLN A 97 12.39 -3.99 -23.72
C GLN A 97 12.52 -2.55 -24.22
N LYS A 98 13.58 -2.27 -25.02
CA LYS A 98 13.89 -0.92 -25.51
C LYS A 98 12.82 -0.35 -26.46
N ASN A 99 12.17 -1.19 -27.26
CA ASN A 99 11.21 -0.82 -28.31
C ASN A 99 9.77 -1.18 -27.96
N GLN A 100 9.30 -0.71 -26.81
CA GLN A 100 7.94 -1.02 -26.34
C GLN A 100 6.78 -0.45 -27.18
N LYS A 101 7.07 0.44 -28.13
CA LYS A 101 6.02 0.92 -29.03
C LYS A 101 5.47 -0.19 -29.92
N ASP A 102 6.28 -1.22 -30.17
CA ASP A 102 5.98 -2.34 -31.07
C ASP A 102 5.48 -3.59 -30.33
N LEU A 103 5.44 -3.58 -28.98
CA LEU A 103 4.92 -4.70 -28.19
C LEU A 103 3.41 -4.79 -28.34
N ASP A 104 2.92 -5.99 -28.62
CA ASP A 104 1.50 -6.25 -28.59
C ASP A 104 0.92 -6.20 -27.16
N TYR A 105 -0.39 -6.24 -27.09
CA TYR A 105 -1.11 -6.18 -25.80
C TYR A 105 -0.74 -7.34 -24.86
N PHE A 106 -0.57 -8.55 -25.40
CA PHE A 106 -0.31 -9.74 -24.59
C PHE A 106 1.10 -9.74 -24.01
N GLU A 107 2.09 -9.29 -24.79
CA GLU A 107 3.46 -9.13 -24.28
C GLU A 107 3.54 -8.08 -23.17
N ARG A 108 2.86 -6.94 -23.34
CA ARG A 108 2.78 -5.93 -22.27
C ARG A 108 2.12 -6.48 -21.01
N ALA A 109 1.01 -7.18 -21.15
CA ALA A 109 0.31 -7.80 -20.03
C ALA A 109 1.19 -8.85 -19.33
N ARG A 110 2.00 -9.62 -20.07
CA ARG A 110 2.98 -10.56 -19.51
C ARG A 110 4.03 -9.84 -18.69
N ILE A 111 4.67 -8.80 -19.23
CA ILE A 111 5.69 -8.01 -18.53
C ILE A 111 5.10 -7.38 -17.25
N GLN A 112 3.92 -6.78 -17.32
CA GLN A 112 3.25 -6.20 -16.17
C GLN A 112 2.93 -7.25 -15.11
N ARG A 113 2.55 -8.46 -15.51
CA ARG A 113 2.33 -9.59 -14.60
C ARG A 113 3.63 -10.00 -13.91
N GLU A 114 4.73 -10.13 -14.62
CA GLU A 114 6.04 -10.48 -14.06
C GLU A 114 6.52 -9.41 -13.04
N ILE A 115 6.35 -8.13 -13.36
CA ILE A 115 6.62 -7.02 -12.42
C ILE A 115 5.77 -7.15 -11.17
N TRP A 116 4.48 -7.38 -11.39
CA TRP A 116 3.51 -7.54 -10.31
C TRP A 116 3.88 -8.70 -9.39
N GLU A 117 4.16 -9.86 -9.93
CA GLU A 117 4.52 -11.06 -9.19
C GLU A 117 5.80 -10.84 -8.35
N LYS A 118 6.87 -10.31 -8.95
CA LYS A 118 8.12 -10.05 -8.25
C LYS A 118 7.94 -9.06 -7.08
N LEU A 119 7.32 -7.92 -7.31
CA LEU A 119 7.16 -6.90 -6.28
C LEU A 119 6.07 -7.28 -5.25
N THR A 120 5.04 -8.02 -5.66
CA THR A 120 4.08 -8.59 -4.72
C THR A 120 4.74 -9.62 -3.81
N ALA A 121 5.67 -10.43 -4.29
CA ALA A 121 6.42 -11.38 -3.44
C ALA A 121 7.22 -10.65 -2.34
N VAL A 122 7.81 -9.50 -2.63
CA VAL A 122 8.45 -8.63 -1.62
C VAL A 122 7.43 -8.19 -0.56
N ASN A 123 6.26 -7.73 -1.00
CA ASN A 123 5.19 -7.31 -0.10
C ASN A 123 4.66 -8.48 0.75
N ASP A 124 4.52 -9.66 0.16
CA ASP A 124 4.06 -10.88 0.83
C ASP A 124 5.02 -11.30 1.94
N ALA A 125 6.32 -11.18 1.71
CA ALA A 125 7.33 -11.39 2.73
C ALA A 125 7.16 -10.41 3.91
N LEU A 126 6.92 -9.13 3.64
CA LEU A 126 6.65 -8.13 4.68
C LEU A 126 5.38 -8.42 5.47
N VAL A 127 4.28 -8.78 4.79
CA VAL A 127 3.03 -9.16 5.44
C VAL A 127 3.24 -10.42 6.29
N SER A 128 4.01 -11.41 5.79
CA SER A 128 4.38 -12.61 6.55
C SER A 128 5.17 -12.26 7.81
N ILE A 129 6.14 -11.37 7.72
CA ILE A 129 6.89 -10.86 8.89
C ILE A 129 5.93 -10.22 9.89
N ALA A 130 5.00 -9.39 9.43
CA ALA A 130 4.00 -8.74 10.27
C ALA A 130 3.08 -9.76 10.98
N VAL A 131 2.60 -10.78 10.27
CA VAL A 131 1.79 -11.87 10.83
C VAL A 131 2.57 -12.67 11.86
N LYS A 132 3.80 -13.12 11.52
CA LYS A 132 4.66 -13.90 12.40
C LYS A 132 5.11 -13.12 13.65
N SER A 133 5.33 -11.81 13.52
CA SER A 133 5.65 -10.95 14.68
C SER A 133 4.48 -10.72 15.63
N GLY A 134 3.29 -11.22 15.27
CA GLY A 134 2.09 -11.10 16.09
C GLY A 134 1.36 -9.78 15.96
N LEU A 135 1.64 -9.01 14.89
CA LEU A 135 0.91 -7.76 14.60
C LEU A 135 -0.60 -8.01 14.43
N PHE A 136 -0.98 -9.18 13.92
CA PHE A 136 -2.36 -9.58 13.61
C PHE A 136 -2.79 -10.85 14.36
N LYS A 137 -2.48 -10.96 15.66
CA LYS A 137 -2.87 -12.11 16.50
C LYS A 137 -4.38 -12.29 16.61
N LYS A 138 -5.13 -11.19 16.60
CA LYS A 138 -6.60 -11.17 16.62
C LYS A 138 -7.13 -10.82 15.24
N PRO A 139 -8.39 -11.18 14.90
CA PRO A 139 -9.05 -10.64 13.72
C PRO A 139 -9.00 -9.12 13.70
N VAL A 140 -8.82 -8.54 12.52
CA VAL A 140 -8.55 -7.12 12.32
C VAL A 140 -9.60 -6.47 11.42
N ILE A 141 -9.74 -5.15 11.57
CA ILE A 141 -10.58 -4.37 10.67
C ILE A 141 -9.76 -4.01 9.45
N CYS A 142 -10.30 -4.37 8.28
CA CYS A 142 -9.74 -4.00 6.99
C CYS A 142 -10.62 -2.96 6.30
N ALA A 143 -10.02 -2.22 5.37
CA ALA A 143 -10.76 -1.37 4.44
C ALA A 143 -10.35 -1.65 3.00
N VAL A 144 -11.30 -1.48 2.08
CA VAL A 144 -11.06 -1.49 0.63
C VAL A 144 -11.41 -0.11 0.09
N ASP A 145 -10.51 0.42 -0.72
CA ASP A 145 -10.71 1.70 -1.37
C ASP A 145 -9.85 1.81 -2.64
N TYR A 146 -10.17 2.80 -3.49
CA TYR A 146 -9.42 3.13 -4.69
C TYR A 146 -8.45 4.29 -4.42
N THR A 147 -7.31 4.28 -5.12
CA THR A 147 -6.38 5.41 -5.16
C THR A 147 -5.99 5.73 -6.59
N LYS A 148 -5.91 7.02 -6.92
CA LYS A 148 -5.60 7.53 -8.25
C LYS A 148 -4.28 8.28 -8.23
N ILE A 149 -3.45 8.06 -9.25
CA ILE A 149 -2.23 8.81 -9.50
C ILE A 149 -2.44 9.59 -10.80
N PRO A 150 -2.38 10.93 -10.79
CA PRO A 150 -2.59 11.75 -11.98
C PRO A 150 -1.61 11.40 -13.10
N TYR A 151 -2.09 11.45 -14.34
CA TYR A 151 -1.30 11.25 -15.54
C TYR A 151 -1.57 12.37 -16.55
N TYR A 152 -0.52 12.89 -17.15
CA TYR A 152 -0.58 14.06 -18.05
C TYR A 152 -0.15 13.73 -19.49
N GLY A 153 0.01 12.45 -19.82
CA GLY A 153 0.40 11.98 -21.14
C GLY A 153 -0.79 11.49 -21.97
N ALA A 154 -0.48 10.80 -23.06
CA ALA A 154 -1.50 10.24 -23.96
C ALA A 154 -2.25 9.06 -23.31
N PHE A 155 -3.54 8.96 -23.59
CA PHE A 155 -4.39 7.87 -23.12
C PHE A 155 -3.91 6.50 -23.62
N ASN A 156 -3.96 5.49 -22.76
CA ASN A 156 -3.67 4.09 -23.08
C ASN A 156 -4.54 3.14 -22.24
N SER A 157 -4.47 1.84 -22.52
CA SER A 157 -5.31 0.81 -21.89
C SER A 157 -5.13 0.68 -20.35
N ASN A 158 -4.03 1.18 -19.81
CA ASN A 158 -3.75 1.13 -18.36
C ASN A 158 -4.30 2.36 -17.59
N ILE A 159 -4.97 3.26 -18.27
CA ILE A 159 -5.43 4.53 -17.73
C ILE A 159 -6.95 4.51 -17.64
N VAL A 160 -7.47 4.98 -16.51
CA VAL A 160 -8.90 5.26 -16.34
C VAL A 160 -9.19 6.74 -16.48
N ARG A 161 -10.33 7.05 -17.06
CA ARG A 161 -10.89 8.40 -17.03
C ARG A 161 -11.75 8.59 -15.78
N SER A 162 -11.63 9.72 -15.15
CA SER A 162 -12.39 10.08 -13.97
C SER A 162 -12.70 11.58 -13.96
N GLU A 163 -13.45 12.04 -12.96
CA GLU A 163 -13.65 13.46 -12.73
C GLU A 163 -12.32 14.21 -12.69
N HIS A 164 -12.34 15.42 -13.24
CA HIS A 164 -11.16 16.27 -13.31
C HIS A 164 -10.58 16.55 -11.93
N ASP A 165 -9.34 16.14 -11.70
CA ASP A 165 -8.59 16.41 -10.47
C ASP A 165 -7.12 16.72 -10.82
N ARG A 166 -6.54 17.71 -10.14
CA ARG A 166 -5.13 18.12 -10.31
C ARG A 166 -4.73 18.41 -11.76
N GLY A 167 -5.65 18.96 -12.55
CA GLY A 167 -5.35 19.38 -13.93
C GLY A 167 -5.42 18.26 -14.98
N THR A 168 -5.98 17.09 -14.65
CA THR A 168 -6.16 15.99 -15.60
C THR A 168 -7.43 15.18 -15.31
N GLU A 169 -7.91 14.46 -16.32
CA GLU A 169 -8.97 13.45 -16.21
C GLU A 169 -8.41 12.02 -16.34
N LEU A 170 -7.08 11.89 -16.53
CA LEU A 170 -6.42 10.63 -16.78
C LEU A 170 -5.65 10.18 -15.54
N PHE A 171 -5.88 8.94 -15.11
CA PHE A 171 -5.29 8.41 -13.88
C PHE A 171 -4.83 6.96 -14.04
N TYR A 172 -3.72 6.64 -13.39
CA TYR A 172 -3.43 5.27 -12.99
C TYR A 172 -4.19 5.02 -11.69
N GLU A 173 -5.09 4.06 -11.70
CA GLU A 173 -5.94 3.73 -10.54
C GLU A 173 -5.57 2.36 -9.99
N TYR A 174 -5.62 2.25 -8.67
CA TYR A 174 -5.36 1.01 -7.95
C TYR A 174 -6.43 0.80 -6.89
N ALA A 175 -6.98 -0.41 -6.80
CA ALA A 175 -7.81 -0.84 -5.69
C ALA A 175 -6.94 -1.58 -4.68
N SER A 176 -7.10 -1.29 -3.39
CA SER A 176 -6.27 -1.91 -2.35
C SER A 176 -7.10 -2.36 -1.16
N ILE A 177 -6.65 -3.43 -0.50
CA ILE A 177 -7.13 -3.83 0.81
C ILE A 177 -6.04 -3.58 1.85
N SER A 178 -6.41 -2.87 2.92
CA SER A 178 -5.48 -2.49 3.99
C SER A 178 -6.06 -2.80 5.36
N VAL A 179 -5.20 -3.20 6.30
CA VAL A 179 -5.55 -3.17 7.73
C VAL A 179 -5.57 -1.71 8.18
N VAL A 180 -6.64 -1.30 8.88
CA VAL A 180 -6.89 0.11 9.24
C VAL A 180 -7.00 0.35 10.75
N GLU A 181 -6.40 -0.49 11.53
CA GLU A 181 -6.35 -0.33 12.98
C GLU A 181 -5.26 0.66 13.43
N ASN A 182 -5.51 1.33 14.55
CA ASN A 182 -4.54 2.26 15.12
C ASN A 182 -3.23 1.55 15.47
N GLY A 183 -2.11 2.06 14.90
CA GLY A 183 -0.77 1.51 15.10
C GLY A 183 -0.49 0.20 14.35
N ARG A 184 -1.43 -0.28 13.50
CA ARG A 184 -1.32 -1.53 12.76
C ARG A 184 -1.85 -1.36 11.34
N ARG A 185 -1.30 -0.41 10.60
CA ARG A 185 -1.76 -0.09 9.23
C ARG A 185 -0.80 -0.72 8.24
N ILE A 186 -1.29 -1.64 7.42
CA ILE A 186 -0.51 -2.28 6.35
C ILE A 186 -1.39 -2.37 5.11
N CYS A 187 -0.83 -2.00 3.96
CA CYS A 187 -1.44 -2.28 2.67
C CYS A 187 -1.16 -3.75 2.32
N VAL A 188 -2.17 -4.60 2.46
CA VAL A 188 -2.00 -6.05 2.34
C VAL A 188 -1.83 -6.47 0.89
N TYR A 189 -2.68 -5.93 0.02
CA TYR A 189 -2.67 -6.25 -1.41
C TYR A 189 -3.30 -5.12 -2.21
N SER A 190 -2.87 -4.96 -3.46
CA SER A 190 -3.42 -3.99 -4.40
C SER A 190 -3.64 -4.65 -5.76
N VAL A 191 -4.49 -4.09 -6.59
CA VAL A 191 -4.66 -4.42 -8.00
C VAL A 191 -4.72 -3.14 -8.82
N GLN A 192 -4.13 -3.14 -10.00
CA GLN A 192 -4.27 -2.04 -10.94
C GLN A 192 -5.62 -2.13 -11.63
N ILE A 193 -6.29 -1.01 -11.76
CA ILE A 193 -7.53 -0.87 -12.51
C ILE A 193 -7.18 -0.38 -13.91
N THR A 194 -7.69 -1.08 -14.91
CA THR A 194 -7.48 -0.77 -16.32
C THR A 194 -8.82 -0.76 -17.04
N LEU A 195 -8.86 -0.41 -18.30
CA LEU A 195 -10.09 -0.48 -19.12
C LEU A 195 -10.68 -1.89 -19.22
N LEU A 196 -9.82 -2.92 -19.06
CA LEU A 196 -10.19 -4.33 -19.16
C LEU A 196 -10.25 -4.99 -17.77
N SER A 197 -10.33 -4.19 -16.71
CA SER A 197 -10.47 -4.73 -15.36
C SER A 197 -11.81 -5.43 -15.18
N GLU A 198 -11.76 -6.42 -14.32
CA GLU A 198 -12.93 -7.12 -13.79
C GLU A 198 -13.94 -6.13 -13.19
N GLU A 199 -15.18 -6.56 -13.04
CA GLU A 199 -16.19 -5.78 -12.35
C GLU A 199 -15.84 -5.56 -10.87
N LYS A 200 -16.45 -4.55 -10.24
CA LYS A 200 -16.13 -4.16 -8.87
C LYS A 200 -16.26 -5.30 -7.87
N HIS A 201 -17.23 -6.17 -8.05
CA HIS A 201 -17.45 -7.31 -7.15
C HIS A 201 -16.34 -8.37 -7.28
N GLU A 202 -15.85 -8.64 -8.48
CA GLU A 202 -14.72 -9.56 -8.70
C GLU A 202 -13.40 -8.97 -8.16
N ILE A 203 -13.17 -7.66 -8.34
CA ILE A 203 -12.04 -6.96 -7.73
C ILE A 203 -12.10 -7.09 -6.21
N LEU A 204 -13.28 -6.86 -5.61
CA LEU A 204 -13.51 -6.97 -4.17
C LEU A 204 -13.25 -8.39 -3.68
N LYS A 205 -13.78 -9.39 -4.36
CA LYS A 205 -13.56 -10.83 -4.09
C LYS A 205 -12.08 -11.18 -4.14
N ARG A 206 -11.36 -10.73 -5.16
CA ARG A 206 -9.92 -10.95 -5.30
C ARG A 206 -9.12 -10.31 -4.16
N LEU A 207 -9.40 -9.05 -3.81
CA LEU A 207 -8.73 -8.37 -2.72
C LEU A 207 -8.92 -9.09 -1.38
N ILE A 208 -10.12 -9.54 -1.07
CA ILE A 208 -10.46 -10.28 0.14
C ILE A 208 -9.75 -11.64 0.15
N ALA A 209 -9.85 -12.40 -0.93
CA ALA A 209 -9.20 -13.71 -1.05
C ALA A 209 -7.68 -13.61 -0.87
N GLN A 210 -7.06 -12.60 -1.48
CA GLN A 210 -5.62 -12.35 -1.37
C GLN A 210 -5.20 -11.95 0.05
N ALA A 211 -6.02 -11.18 0.77
CA ALA A 211 -5.75 -10.85 2.16
C ALA A 211 -5.85 -12.09 3.07
N MET A 212 -6.88 -12.91 2.88
CA MET A 212 -7.07 -14.16 3.64
C MET A 212 -5.95 -15.18 3.38
N ALA A 213 -5.51 -15.32 2.11
CA ALA A 213 -4.40 -16.19 1.72
C ALA A 213 -3.07 -15.80 2.42
N ARG A 214 -2.90 -14.50 2.75
CA ARG A 214 -1.76 -13.97 3.50
C ARG A 214 -1.91 -14.08 5.03
N GLY A 215 -2.92 -14.80 5.50
CA GLY A 215 -3.15 -15.04 6.93
C GLY A 215 -3.85 -13.90 7.66
N ILE A 216 -4.41 -12.92 6.95
CA ILE A 216 -5.19 -11.84 7.56
C ILE A 216 -6.59 -12.35 7.89
N LYS A 217 -6.91 -12.39 9.19
CA LYS A 217 -8.26 -12.71 9.67
C LYS A 217 -9.08 -11.42 9.74
N ILE A 218 -10.02 -11.27 8.80
CA ILE A 218 -10.86 -10.06 8.70
C ILE A 218 -11.99 -10.17 9.73
N GLU A 219 -12.07 -9.23 10.68
CA GLU A 219 -13.19 -9.11 11.63
C GLU A 219 -14.37 -8.39 10.96
N ILE A 220 -14.07 -7.22 10.38
CA ILE A 220 -15.02 -6.38 9.66
C ILE A 220 -14.31 -5.74 8.47
N LEU A 221 -14.93 -5.75 7.31
CA LEU A 221 -14.49 -5.03 6.14
C LEU A 221 -15.25 -3.70 6.01
N LEU A 222 -14.51 -2.62 5.95
CA LEU A 222 -15.05 -1.28 5.70
C LEU A 222 -14.91 -0.99 4.21
N VAL A 223 -16.04 -0.69 3.55
CA VAL A 223 -16.07 -0.53 2.10
C VAL A 223 -16.66 0.84 1.77
N ASP A 224 -16.15 1.50 0.74
CA ASP A 224 -16.70 2.78 0.32
C ASP A 224 -18.07 2.61 -0.36
N ARG A 225 -18.85 3.69 -0.38
CA ARG A 225 -20.17 3.72 -1.03
C ARG A 225 -20.14 3.39 -2.53
N ALA A 226 -19.00 3.55 -3.18
CA ALA A 226 -18.80 3.17 -4.58
C ALA A 226 -18.99 1.67 -4.84
N PHE A 227 -18.90 0.84 -3.79
CA PHE A 227 -19.18 -0.60 -3.80
C PHE A 227 -20.60 -0.97 -3.38
N PHE A 228 -21.48 0.01 -3.15
CA PHE A 228 -22.86 -0.26 -2.79
C PHE A 228 -23.67 -0.71 -4.03
N THR A 229 -23.45 -1.96 -4.42
CA THR A 229 -24.15 -2.64 -5.53
C THR A 229 -24.63 -4.00 -5.07
N VAL A 230 -25.60 -4.57 -5.81
CA VAL A 230 -26.16 -5.90 -5.54
C VAL A 230 -25.04 -6.95 -5.53
N ASP A 231 -24.22 -6.96 -6.57
CA ASP A 231 -23.18 -7.96 -6.76
C ASP A 231 -22.10 -7.90 -5.67
N CYS A 232 -21.68 -6.68 -5.27
CA CYS A 232 -20.71 -6.52 -4.17
C CYS A 232 -21.29 -7.01 -2.83
N ILE A 233 -22.56 -6.72 -2.54
CA ILE A 233 -23.19 -7.16 -1.29
C ILE A 233 -23.34 -8.69 -1.27
N ASN A 234 -23.78 -9.29 -2.39
CA ASN A 234 -23.90 -10.74 -2.51
C ASN A 234 -22.54 -11.43 -2.40
N THR A 235 -21.50 -10.91 -3.08
CA THR A 235 -20.13 -11.40 -2.94
C THR A 235 -19.62 -11.38 -1.50
N LEU A 236 -19.86 -10.29 -0.76
CA LEU A 236 -19.47 -10.21 0.65
C LEU A 236 -20.20 -11.22 1.54
N LYS A 237 -21.47 -11.49 1.24
CA LYS A 237 -22.28 -12.50 1.93
C LYS A 237 -21.80 -13.93 1.63
N GLU A 238 -21.56 -14.24 0.36
CA GLU A 238 -21.01 -15.53 -0.09
C GLU A 238 -19.66 -15.84 0.54
N MET A 239 -18.77 -14.84 0.58
CA MET A 239 -17.47 -14.96 1.26
C MET A 239 -17.57 -14.97 2.79
N LYS A 240 -18.76 -14.82 3.36
CA LYS A 240 -19.03 -14.78 4.81
C LYS A 240 -18.22 -13.68 5.54
N VAL A 241 -17.94 -12.58 4.85
CA VAL A 241 -17.22 -11.44 5.40
C VAL A 241 -18.21 -10.44 6.02
N LYS A 242 -18.00 -10.09 7.29
CA LYS A 242 -18.75 -9.02 7.92
C LYS A 242 -18.31 -7.68 7.33
N PHE A 243 -19.28 -6.83 6.95
CA PHE A 243 -18.98 -5.56 6.32
C PHE A 243 -19.79 -4.40 6.88
N ILE A 244 -19.30 -3.20 6.68
CA ILE A 244 -20.00 -1.93 6.89
C ILE A 244 -19.69 -1.05 5.67
N MET A 245 -20.75 -0.56 4.99
CA MET A 245 -20.63 0.42 3.91
C MET A 245 -21.78 1.42 3.96
N PRO A 246 -21.59 2.71 3.57
CA PRO A 246 -22.69 3.65 3.46
C PRO A 246 -23.64 3.27 2.34
N CYS A 247 -24.93 3.38 2.58
CA CYS A 247 -25.90 3.27 1.51
C CYS A 247 -25.81 4.48 0.56
N VAL A 248 -26.00 4.26 -0.73
CA VAL A 248 -26.20 5.33 -1.69
C VAL A 248 -27.61 5.88 -1.48
N GLY A 249 -27.73 7.20 -1.41
CA GLY A 249 -29.00 7.89 -1.21
C GLY A 249 -29.84 7.91 -2.48
N ASN A 250 -30.41 6.76 -2.86
CA ASN A 250 -31.50 6.70 -3.85
C ASN A 250 -32.84 6.91 -3.14
N GLU A 251 -33.91 7.15 -3.92
CA GLU A 251 -35.26 7.40 -3.40
C GLU A 251 -35.73 6.32 -2.42
N ARG A 252 -35.47 5.06 -2.70
CA ARG A 252 -35.88 3.92 -1.88
C ARG A 252 -35.20 3.92 -0.50
N VAL A 253 -33.89 4.19 -0.48
CA VAL A 253 -33.09 4.33 0.77
C VAL A 253 -33.58 5.56 1.54
N ALA A 254 -33.77 6.69 0.86
CA ALA A 254 -34.24 7.92 1.48
C ALA A 254 -35.66 7.72 2.10
N ALA A 255 -36.61 7.16 1.37
CA ALA A 255 -37.95 6.86 1.85
C ALA A 255 -37.94 5.93 3.09
N ALA A 256 -37.10 4.91 3.07
CA ALA A 256 -36.98 4.00 4.22
C ALA A 256 -36.37 4.69 5.46
N ILE A 257 -35.41 5.59 5.29
CA ILE A 257 -34.82 6.40 6.38
C ILE A 257 -35.88 7.36 6.93
N ASP A 258 -36.66 8.03 6.05
CA ASP A 258 -37.68 8.99 6.43
C ASP A 258 -38.86 8.28 7.13
N THR A 259 -39.25 7.10 6.66
CA THR A 259 -40.27 6.28 7.31
C THR A 259 -39.86 5.85 8.71
N LEU A 260 -38.59 5.49 8.90
CA LEU A 260 -38.06 5.17 10.24
C LEU A 260 -38.00 6.43 11.13
N GLY A 261 -37.69 7.59 10.57
CA GLY A 261 -37.70 8.92 11.20
C GLY A 261 -36.69 9.09 12.36
N LYS A 262 -35.98 8.06 12.75
CA LYS A 262 -35.06 8.01 13.89
C LYS A 262 -33.89 7.07 13.63
N THR A 263 -32.92 7.07 14.52
CA THR A 263 -31.82 6.07 14.52
C THR A 263 -32.40 4.69 14.84
N GLY A 264 -31.94 3.67 14.10
CA GLY A 264 -32.45 2.31 14.28
C GLY A 264 -31.88 1.33 13.28
N LYS A 265 -32.54 0.20 13.09
CA LYS A 265 -32.21 -0.77 12.05
C LYS A 265 -33.45 -1.21 11.28
N ILE A 266 -33.28 -1.46 10.00
CA ILE A 266 -34.24 -2.13 9.14
C ILE A 266 -33.60 -3.45 8.71
N ALA A 267 -34.16 -4.56 9.13
CA ALA A 267 -33.63 -5.89 8.79
C ALA A 267 -34.07 -6.28 7.37
N ASN A 268 -33.23 -7.04 6.69
CA ASN A 268 -33.51 -7.59 5.35
C ASN A 268 -33.91 -6.50 4.34
N PHE A 269 -33.28 -5.34 4.39
CA PHE A 269 -33.59 -4.28 3.43
C PHE A 269 -33.07 -4.69 2.04
N PRO A 270 -33.97 -4.75 1.03
CA PRO A 270 -33.63 -5.21 -0.30
C PRO A 270 -33.17 -4.06 -1.19
N ILE A 271 -32.20 -4.34 -2.04
CA ILE A 271 -31.88 -3.54 -3.23
C ILE A 271 -31.86 -4.43 -4.46
N HIS A 272 -32.11 -3.85 -5.61
CA HIS A 272 -32.17 -4.54 -6.89
C HIS A 272 -31.24 -3.82 -7.89
N ASN A 273 -30.67 -4.57 -8.83
CA ASN A 273 -30.02 -4.01 -10.01
C ASN A 273 -31.00 -3.91 -11.18
N ILE A 274 -30.53 -3.46 -12.33
CA ILE A 274 -31.30 -3.32 -13.55
C ILE A 274 -31.80 -4.68 -14.08
N GLN A 275 -31.03 -5.74 -13.82
CA GLN A 275 -31.37 -7.13 -14.20
C GLN A 275 -32.37 -7.79 -13.24
N HIS A 276 -32.87 -7.08 -12.26
CA HIS A 276 -33.77 -7.54 -11.19
C HIS A 276 -33.15 -8.51 -10.19
N ASP A 277 -31.79 -8.69 -10.20
CA ASP A 277 -31.16 -9.40 -9.11
C ASP A 277 -31.33 -8.63 -7.80
N GLU A 278 -31.37 -9.38 -6.71
CA GLU A 278 -31.60 -8.83 -5.36
C GLU A 278 -30.43 -9.07 -4.43
N ALA A 279 -30.17 -8.10 -3.59
CA ALA A 279 -29.33 -8.27 -2.40
C ALA A 279 -30.08 -7.71 -1.18
N THR A 280 -30.00 -8.44 -0.08
CA THR A 280 -30.58 -8.04 1.21
C THR A 280 -29.48 -7.82 2.25
N PHE A 281 -29.68 -6.84 3.11
CA PHE A 281 -28.76 -6.54 4.21
C PHE A 281 -29.51 -5.88 5.38
N THR A 282 -28.84 -5.72 6.52
CA THR A 282 -29.36 -4.90 7.61
C THR A 282 -29.00 -3.45 7.36
N MET A 283 -29.97 -2.59 7.10
CA MET A 283 -29.73 -1.15 7.06
C MET A 283 -29.77 -0.57 8.46
N VAL A 284 -28.66 0.04 8.88
CA VAL A 284 -28.54 0.73 10.18
C VAL A 284 -28.58 2.22 9.95
N VAL A 285 -29.62 2.88 10.49
CA VAL A 285 -29.80 4.32 10.37
C VAL A 285 -29.17 5.01 11.57
N VAL A 286 -28.25 5.93 11.31
CA VAL A 286 -27.49 6.68 12.30
C VAL A 286 -27.58 8.18 12.03
N ARG A 287 -27.20 9.01 13.00
CA ARG A 287 -27.00 10.46 12.78
C ARG A 287 -25.55 10.74 12.45
N ASN A 288 -25.30 11.48 11.38
CA ASN A 288 -23.98 12.01 11.07
C ASN A 288 -23.65 13.24 11.96
N ASP A 289 -22.44 13.78 11.80
CA ASP A 289 -21.96 14.95 12.58
C ASP A 289 -22.83 16.22 12.35
N ARG A 290 -23.55 16.31 11.22
CA ARG A 290 -24.53 17.36 10.89
C ARG A 290 -25.95 17.04 11.38
N LYS A 291 -26.10 16.04 12.26
CA LYS A 291 -27.37 15.55 12.83
C LYS A 291 -28.37 15.00 11.79
N LYS A 292 -27.96 14.83 10.51
CA LYS A 292 -28.79 14.20 9.47
C LYS A 292 -28.77 12.70 9.61
N LEU A 293 -29.90 12.06 9.32
CA LEU A 293 -30.00 10.60 9.26
C LEU A 293 -29.28 10.10 7.99
N MET A 294 -28.60 8.98 8.11
CA MET A 294 -27.95 8.27 7.02
C MET A 294 -27.95 6.77 7.25
N GLY A 295 -28.05 5.99 6.17
CA GLY A 295 -28.06 4.53 6.21
C GLY A 295 -26.68 3.93 6.01
N PHE A 296 -26.41 2.85 6.73
CA PHE A 296 -25.29 1.95 6.48
C PHE A 296 -25.80 0.55 6.21
N ALA A 297 -25.31 -0.08 5.15
CA ALA A 297 -25.49 -1.51 4.92
C ALA A 297 -24.48 -2.30 5.76
N ALA A 298 -24.99 -3.31 6.44
CA ALA A 298 -24.16 -4.21 7.25
C ALA A 298 -24.76 -5.62 7.28
N ASN A 299 -23.93 -6.64 7.49
CA ASN A 299 -24.35 -8.02 7.73
C ASN A 299 -23.88 -8.53 9.11
N ILE A 300 -23.86 -7.65 10.10
CA ILE A 300 -23.39 -7.96 11.46
C ILE A 300 -24.56 -8.47 12.28
N SER A 301 -24.52 -9.75 12.65
CA SER A 301 -25.52 -10.40 13.51
C SER A 301 -25.07 -10.37 14.99
N GLY A 302 -26.04 -10.55 15.89
CA GLY A 302 -25.79 -10.68 17.34
C GLY A 302 -25.60 -9.37 18.11
N TRP A 303 -25.58 -8.20 17.42
CA TRP A 303 -25.49 -6.90 18.06
C TRP A 303 -26.88 -6.29 18.29
N SER A 304 -27.11 -5.71 19.47
CA SER A 304 -28.34 -4.95 19.73
C SER A 304 -28.43 -3.71 18.84
N VAL A 305 -29.63 -3.20 18.59
CA VAL A 305 -29.85 -1.99 17.79
C VAL A 305 -29.09 -0.80 18.34
N GLN A 306 -29.15 -0.62 19.66
CA GLN A 306 -28.46 0.49 20.34
C GLN A 306 -26.95 0.39 20.16
N TYR A 307 -26.39 -0.83 20.23
CA TYR A 307 -24.98 -1.07 20.00
C TYR A 307 -24.57 -0.81 18.54
N LEU A 308 -25.34 -1.28 17.57
CA LEU A 308 -25.10 -1.02 16.13
C LEU A 308 -25.09 0.48 15.83
N VAL A 309 -26.12 1.22 16.26
CA VAL A 309 -26.25 2.66 16.03
C VAL A 309 -25.05 3.45 16.59
N ARG A 310 -24.50 3.03 17.74
CA ARG A 310 -23.35 3.67 18.37
C ARG A 310 -22.02 3.23 17.77
N ARG A 311 -21.90 1.97 17.38
CA ARG A 311 -20.64 1.34 16.96
C ARG A 311 -20.33 1.58 15.48
N ILE A 312 -21.32 1.47 14.60
CA ILE A 312 -21.11 1.59 13.14
C ILE A 312 -20.41 2.90 12.75
N PRO A 313 -20.86 4.09 13.16
CA PRO A 313 -20.15 5.32 12.80
C PRO A 313 -18.71 5.35 13.30
N LYS A 314 -18.48 4.81 14.51
CA LYS A 314 -17.14 4.76 15.12
C LYS A 314 -16.19 3.83 14.36
N GLU A 315 -16.68 2.64 13.99
CA GLU A 315 -15.88 1.69 13.20
C GLU A 315 -15.66 2.21 11.79
N TYR A 316 -16.69 2.72 11.15
CA TYR A 316 -16.57 3.22 9.78
C TYR A 316 -15.59 4.40 9.64
N ARG A 317 -15.45 5.24 10.67
CA ARG A 317 -14.42 6.29 10.68
C ARG A 317 -13.01 5.74 10.50
N LYS A 318 -12.73 4.49 10.90
CA LYS A 318 -11.42 3.87 10.69
C LYS A 318 -11.08 3.70 9.20
N ARG A 319 -12.09 3.69 8.29
CA ARG A 319 -11.87 3.67 6.85
C ARG A 319 -10.96 4.82 6.39
N TRP A 320 -11.07 5.99 6.98
CA TRP A 320 -10.19 7.13 6.67
C TRP A 320 -8.70 6.84 6.85
N SER A 321 -8.38 5.77 7.56
CA SER A 321 -6.99 5.33 7.70
C SER A 321 -6.42 4.81 6.38
N ILE A 322 -7.24 4.24 5.46
CA ILE A 322 -6.76 3.82 4.14
C ILE A 322 -6.43 5.05 3.26
N GLU A 323 -7.20 6.12 3.35
CA GLU A 323 -6.90 7.38 2.65
C GLU A 323 -5.59 7.99 3.17
N THR A 324 -5.34 7.89 4.49
CA THR A 324 -4.06 8.30 5.09
C THR A 324 -2.91 7.40 4.60
N THR A 325 -3.14 6.09 4.46
CA THR A 325 -2.17 5.16 3.88
C THR A 325 -1.81 5.57 2.46
N PHE A 326 -2.80 5.82 1.61
CA PHE A 326 -2.58 6.25 0.23
C PHE A 326 -1.87 7.60 0.15
N ARG A 327 -2.22 8.56 1.01
CA ARG A 327 -1.51 9.85 1.08
C ARG A 327 -0.03 9.65 1.40
N LYS A 328 0.29 8.78 2.37
CA LYS A 328 1.68 8.48 2.74
C LYS A 328 2.42 7.70 1.65
N MET A 329 1.76 6.78 0.97
CA MET A 329 2.35 6.11 -0.19
C MET A 329 2.66 7.11 -1.30
N LYS A 330 1.75 8.05 -1.60
CA LYS A 330 1.96 9.08 -2.62
C LYS A 330 3.13 10.04 -2.32
N GLU A 331 3.47 10.23 -1.04
CA GLU A 331 4.64 11.01 -0.63
C GLU A 331 5.97 10.32 -0.99
N ILE A 332 5.95 9.02 -1.29
CA ILE A 332 7.12 8.19 -1.61
C ILE A 332 6.97 7.42 -2.93
N VAL A 333 6.12 7.85 -3.83
CA VAL A 333 6.06 7.33 -5.21
C VAL A 333 7.13 8.04 -6.04
N GLY A 334 8.04 7.30 -6.65
CA GLY A 334 9.04 7.89 -7.55
C GLY A 334 8.42 8.66 -8.72
N MET A 335 9.04 9.75 -9.12
CA MET A 335 8.58 10.59 -10.22
C MET A 335 9.13 10.10 -11.57
N THR A 336 8.31 10.21 -12.61
CA THR A 336 8.74 9.88 -13.98
C THR A 336 7.97 10.67 -15.03
N THR A 337 8.67 11.13 -16.06
CA THR A 337 8.09 11.68 -17.29
C THR A 337 7.80 10.59 -18.33
N SER A 338 8.22 9.35 -18.07
CA SER A 338 8.02 8.23 -18.98
C SER A 338 6.53 7.95 -19.20
N SER A 339 6.17 7.66 -20.43
CA SER A 339 4.83 7.17 -20.80
C SER A 339 4.65 5.67 -20.54
N LEU A 340 5.70 4.97 -20.06
CA LEU A 340 5.68 3.53 -19.82
C LEU A 340 4.84 3.17 -18.58
N PRO A 341 3.72 2.46 -18.75
CA PRO A 341 2.89 2.02 -17.62
C PRO A 341 3.66 1.15 -16.62
N GLU A 342 4.59 0.35 -17.11
CA GLU A 342 5.41 -0.59 -16.34
C GLU A 342 6.28 0.14 -15.30
N LEU A 343 6.91 1.28 -15.65
CA LEU A 343 7.67 2.07 -14.69
C LEU A 343 6.78 2.66 -13.59
N ARG A 344 5.58 3.10 -13.95
CA ARG A 344 4.62 3.63 -12.98
C ARG A 344 4.11 2.55 -12.03
N LEU A 345 3.89 1.35 -12.57
CA LEU A 345 3.54 0.17 -11.78
C LEU A 345 4.66 -0.17 -10.77
N ILE A 346 5.93 -0.20 -11.23
CA ILE A 346 7.08 -0.43 -10.36
C ILE A 346 7.11 0.60 -9.23
N TYR A 347 6.98 1.88 -9.54
CA TYR A 347 7.06 2.95 -8.55
C TYR A 347 5.89 2.93 -7.55
N PHE A 348 4.69 2.57 -7.99
CA PHE A 348 3.55 2.39 -7.09
C PHE A 348 3.76 1.21 -6.12
N LEU A 349 4.16 0.06 -6.64
CA LEU A 349 4.39 -1.14 -5.83
C LEU A 349 5.57 -0.93 -4.88
N LEU A 350 6.62 -0.24 -5.31
CA LEU A 350 7.75 0.12 -4.47
C LEU A 350 7.34 1.05 -3.32
N ALA A 351 6.48 2.04 -3.58
CA ALA A 351 5.94 2.90 -2.55
C ALA A 351 5.08 2.12 -1.54
N MET A 352 4.31 1.13 -1.99
CA MET A 352 3.56 0.22 -1.12
C MET A 352 4.50 -0.60 -0.23
N ILE A 353 5.56 -1.16 -0.79
CA ILE A 353 6.59 -1.92 -0.06
C ILE A 353 7.25 -1.04 1.01
N LEU A 354 7.73 0.14 0.64
CA LEU A 354 8.38 1.08 1.56
C LEU A 354 7.44 1.56 2.68
N TYR A 355 6.19 1.81 2.35
CA TYR A 355 5.17 2.12 3.36
C TYR A 355 5.02 0.97 4.36
N ASN A 356 4.96 -0.27 3.88
CA ASN A 356 4.82 -1.44 4.73
C ASN A 356 6.09 -1.73 5.54
N VAL A 357 7.28 -1.56 4.97
CA VAL A 357 8.55 -1.60 5.73
C VAL A 357 8.51 -0.62 6.90
N TRP A 358 8.12 0.62 6.62
CA TRP A 358 7.98 1.65 7.66
C TRP A 358 7.01 1.24 8.77
N GLN A 359 5.86 0.67 8.43
CA GLN A 359 4.85 0.23 9.41
C GLN A 359 5.32 -0.96 10.23
N VAL A 360 5.89 -1.98 9.59
CA VAL A 360 6.40 -3.19 10.26
C VAL A 360 7.51 -2.82 11.23
N MET A 361 8.45 -1.98 10.81
CA MET A 361 9.55 -1.54 11.67
C MET A 361 9.07 -0.74 12.88
N ASN A 362 8.11 0.18 12.69
CA ASN A 362 7.51 0.89 13.81
C ASN A 362 6.86 -0.06 14.82
N TYR A 363 6.19 -1.11 14.32
CA TYR A 363 5.59 -2.11 15.20
C TYR A 363 6.65 -2.93 15.94
N CYS A 364 7.63 -3.48 15.25
CA CYS A 364 8.69 -4.30 15.83
C CYS A 364 9.48 -3.53 16.89
N PHE A 365 9.74 -2.25 16.65
CA PHE A 365 10.41 -1.38 17.63
C PHE A 365 9.55 -1.10 18.87
N LEU A 366 8.24 -0.93 18.71
CA LEU A 366 7.31 -0.72 19.82
C LEU A 366 7.05 -2.01 20.60
N ALA A 367 7.19 -3.17 19.96
CA ALA A 367 6.95 -4.47 20.58
C ALA A 367 8.15 -5.02 21.36
N SER A 368 9.37 -4.52 21.10
CA SER A 368 10.56 -4.97 21.85
C SER A 368 10.43 -4.57 23.32
N SER A 369 10.48 -5.58 24.20
CA SER A 369 10.16 -5.50 25.63
C SER A 369 11.00 -4.50 26.43
N LEU A 370 12.19 -4.17 25.98
CA LEU A 370 13.06 -3.15 26.57
C LEU A 370 12.49 -1.72 26.49
N LEU A 371 11.52 -1.46 25.60
CA LEU A 371 10.93 -0.14 25.40
C LEU A 371 9.68 0.12 26.25
N ARG A 372 9.02 -0.94 26.74
CA ARG A 372 7.84 -0.80 27.61
C ARG A 372 8.17 -0.25 29.00
N VAL A 373 9.39 -0.42 29.47
CA VAL A 373 9.79 -0.09 30.85
C VAL A 373 10.21 1.37 31.01
N TYR A 374 10.65 2.07 29.96
CA TYR A 374 11.34 3.34 30.12
C TYR A 374 10.71 4.60 29.55
N SER A 375 9.57 4.56 28.89
CA SER A 375 8.95 5.83 28.45
C SER A 375 7.48 5.76 28.04
N ASN A 376 6.70 6.70 28.58
CA ASN A 376 5.42 7.16 28.00
C ASN A 376 5.58 7.83 26.62
N SER A 377 6.79 7.89 26.05
CA SER A 377 7.08 8.49 24.76
C SER A 377 7.21 7.42 23.68
N ARG A 378 6.22 7.35 22.79
CA ARG A 378 6.27 6.52 21.58
C ARG A 378 7.43 6.98 20.70
N ILE A 379 8.46 6.15 20.55
CA ILE A 379 9.50 6.36 19.54
C ILE A 379 8.92 5.86 18.23
N SER A 380 8.72 6.75 17.28
CA SER A 380 8.29 6.39 15.92
C SER A 380 9.37 6.77 14.92
N VAL A 381 9.69 5.86 14.02
CA VAL A 381 10.44 6.18 12.80
C VAL A 381 9.49 6.95 11.89
N THR A 382 9.92 8.07 11.36
CA THR A 382 9.17 8.82 10.35
C THR A 382 9.74 8.55 8.97
N ILE A 383 8.95 8.70 7.91
CA ILE A 383 9.46 8.59 6.53
C ILE A 383 10.64 9.54 6.29
N PRO A 384 10.60 10.83 6.70
CA PRO A 384 11.77 11.70 6.62
C PRO A 384 13.01 11.20 7.38
N ALA A 385 12.81 10.49 8.50
CA ALA A 385 13.94 9.86 9.20
C ALA A 385 14.51 8.69 8.39
N MET A 386 13.67 7.86 7.78
CA MET A 386 14.13 6.79 6.87
C MET A 386 14.97 7.37 5.73
N VAL A 387 14.48 8.42 5.07
CA VAL A 387 15.21 9.12 3.99
C VAL A 387 16.58 9.57 4.48
N ARG A 388 16.63 10.32 5.59
CA ARG A 388 17.88 10.88 6.13
C ARG A 388 18.90 9.80 6.47
N PHE A 389 18.47 8.72 7.07
CA PHE A 389 19.37 7.64 7.49
C PHE A 389 19.65 6.62 6.39
N PHE A 390 18.91 6.64 5.28
CA PHE A 390 19.17 5.79 4.13
C PHE A 390 20.53 6.10 3.50
N VAL A 391 20.80 7.36 3.29
CA VAL A 391 22.10 7.80 2.74
C VAL A 391 23.26 7.41 3.64
N ASN A 392 23.12 7.64 4.94
CA ASN A 392 24.15 7.23 5.91
C ASN A 392 24.37 5.71 5.89
N TYR A 393 23.29 4.94 5.72
CA TYR A 393 23.36 3.48 5.58
C TYR A 393 24.13 3.09 4.31
N LEU A 394 23.85 3.71 3.17
CA LEU A 394 24.55 3.43 1.91
C LEU A 394 26.03 3.78 1.98
N SER A 395 26.39 4.92 2.56
CA SER A 395 27.80 5.32 2.74
C SER A 395 28.57 4.30 3.58
N GLN A 396 27.96 3.73 4.62
CA GLN A 396 28.60 2.70 5.45
C GLN A 396 28.81 1.37 4.72
N ILE A 397 27.84 0.97 3.86
CA ILE A 397 28.01 -0.26 3.06
C ILE A 397 29.17 -0.10 2.09
N GLN A 398 29.31 1.04 1.43
CA GLN A 398 30.37 1.26 0.45
C GLN A 398 31.76 1.32 1.07
N THR A 399 31.92 1.90 2.25
CA THR A 399 33.21 1.89 2.96
C THR A 399 33.68 0.47 3.34
N HIS A 400 32.77 -0.47 3.56
CA HIS A 400 33.11 -1.88 3.78
C HIS A 400 33.41 -2.67 2.48
N ILE A 401 32.93 -2.19 1.32
CA ILE A 401 33.22 -2.82 0.02
C ILE A 401 34.51 -2.30 -0.58
N ALA A 402 34.93 -1.08 -0.21
CA ALA A 402 36.12 -0.42 -0.71
C ALA A 402 37.41 -0.75 0.05
N GLU A 403 37.40 -1.64 1.05
CA GLU A 403 38.65 -2.20 1.57
C GLU A 403 39.25 -3.11 0.49
N PRO A 404 40.39 -2.74 -0.12
CA PRO A 404 41.03 -3.63 -1.07
C PRO A 404 41.41 -4.90 -0.31
N LEU A 405 41.04 -6.05 -0.86
CA LEU A 405 41.65 -7.31 -0.50
C LEU A 405 43.17 -7.09 -0.59
N ALA A 406 43.84 -6.87 0.55
CA ALA A 406 45.27 -6.89 0.60
C ALA A 406 45.70 -8.27 0.09
N ILE A 407 46.22 -8.27 -1.12
CA ILE A 407 46.88 -9.45 -1.69
C ILE A 407 48.12 -9.64 -0.83
N VAL A 408 48.07 -10.63 0.04
CA VAL A 408 49.29 -11.22 0.70
C VAL A 408 49.76 -12.37 -0.14
#